data_730ecf19d4033c2f5a595de8c15808d6
#
_entry.id   730ecf19d4033c2f5a595de8c15808d6
#
_cell.length_a   1.000
_cell.length_b   1.000
_cell.length_c   1.000
_cell.angle_alpha   90.00
_cell.angle_beta   90.00
_cell.angle_gamma   90.00
#
_symmetry.space_group_name_H-M   'P 1'
#
loop_
_entity.id
_entity.type
_entity.pdbx_description
1 polymer ?
#
loop_
_entity_poly.entity_id
_entity_poly.type
_entity_poly.pdbx_seq_one_letter_code
_entity_poly.pdbx_strand_id
1 'polypeptide(L)'
;MKQSLYILCLIGLITQSCCKQPIFIGHRGSLLGVENTEEAFINGAQHFGYQGLECDVKTTKDGQCICWHDNDLKRVGIDSVLIAETTLDSLQTITLTQTRKDITYTATICTVDRYLEICKEYKVFPVVELKWATGINNNDMTLFPSLYALIEKHDLVEETVILTSMRKSLEYIRTNYPQLQCQYLRQTVKDEDVKWCYDWNANISIQHANINKELVNK
;
A
#
# COMPACT_ATOMS: atom_id res chain seq x y z
N MET A 1 -21.66 -66.31 25.10
CA MET A 1 -22.04 -65.49 23.91
C MET A 1 -21.46 -64.10 24.11
N LYS A 2 -20.35 -63.80 23.42
CA LYS A 2 -19.70 -62.47 23.48
C LYS A 2 -20.18 -61.68 22.23
N GLN A 3 -20.90 -60.60 22.48
CA GLN A 3 -21.25 -59.69 21.39
C GLN A 3 -20.10 -58.71 21.21
N SER A 4 -19.44 -58.74 20.02
CA SER A 4 -18.47 -57.77 19.60
C SER A 4 -19.17 -56.57 19.04
N LEU A 5 -18.98 -55.43 19.70
CA LEU A 5 -19.46 -54.10 19.27
C LEU A 5 -18.43 -53.53 18.29
N TYR A 6 -18.76 -53.46 17.00
CA TYR A 6 -17.98 -52.78 15.98
C TYR A 6 -18.30 -51.28 16.02
N ILE A 7 -17.36 -50.49 16.53
CA ILE A 7 -17.44 -49.01 16.41
C ILE A 7 -16.93 -48.65 15.01
N LEU A 8 -17.85 -48.23 14.14
CA LEU A 8 -17.53 -47.71 12.82
C LEU A 8 -17.10 -46.23 12.99
N CYS A 9 -15.78 -45.95 13.04
CA CYS A 9 -15.28 -44.58 12.97
C CYS A 9 -15.47 -44.06 11.55
N LEU A 10 -16.55 -43.31 11.31
CA LEU A 10 -16.67 -42.46 10.12
C LEU A 10 -15.66 -41.31 10.25
N ILE A 11 -14.50 -41.45 9.65
CA ILE A 11 -13.58 -40.33 9.41
C ILE A 11 -14.18 -39.52 8.28
N GLY A 12 -14.99 -38.51 8.63
CA GLY A 12 -15.42 -37.49 7.71
C GLY A 12 -14.19 -36.73 7.24
N LEU A 13 -13.74 -36.98 6.01
CA LEU A 13 -12.84 -36.12 5.27
C LEU A 13 -13.55 -34.76 5.09
N ILE A 14 -13.33 -33.86 6.05
CA ILE A 14 -13.61 -32.45 5.86
C ILE A 14 -12.57 -31.96 4.85
N THR A 15 -12.92 -31.98 3.57
CA THR A 15 -12.20 -31.21 2.56
C THR A 15 -12.43 -29.75 2.92
N GLN A 16 -11.52 -29.17 3.71
CA GLN A 16 -11.43 -27.72 3.84
C GLN A 16 -11.12 -27.20 2.44
N SER A 17 -12.18 -26.81 1.74
CA SER A 17 -12.05 -25.93 0.58
C SER A 17 -11.32 -24.69 1.09
N CYS A 18 -10.06 -24.54 0.74
CA CYS A 18 -9.24 -23.38 1.11
C CYS A 18 -9.68 -22.19 0.26
N CYS A 19 -10.94 -21.74 0.46
CA CYS A 19 -11.37 -20.44 -0.02
C CYS A 19 -10.59 -19.41 0.80
N LYS A 20 -9.48 -18.92 0.24
CA LYS A 20 -8.78 -17.78 0.80
C LYS A 20 -9.80 -16.65 0.85
N GLN A 21 -10.06 -16.15 2.05
CA GLN A 21 -10.92 -14.99 2.22
C GLN A 21 -10.28 -13.78 1.51
N PRO A 22 -11.08 -12.91 0.89
CA PRO A 22 -10.54 -11.71 0.28
C PRO A 22 -9.88 -10.83 1.35
N ILE A 23 -8.78 -10.22 0.97
CA ILE A 23 -8.05 -9.25 1.80
C ILE A 23 -8.54 -7.85 1.41
N PHE A 24 -8.93 -7.06 2.39
CA PHE A 24 -9.36 -5.69 2.19
C PHE A 24 -8.22 -4.72 2.58
N ILE A 25 -7.90 -3.80 1.67
CA ILE A 25 -6.85 -2.80 1.82
C ILE A 25 -7.48 -1.42 1.80
N GLY A 26 -7.18 -0.59 2.79
CA GLY A 26 -7.65 0.79 2.88
C GLY A 26 -6.85 1.70 1.95
N HIS A 27 -7.42 2.10 0.81
CA HIS A 27 -6.81 3.04 -0.14
C HIS A 27 -6.68 4.42 0.51
N ARG A 28 -5.42 4.91 0.65
CA ARG A 28 -5.06 6.15 1.37
C ARG A 28 -5.59 6.19 2.80
N GLY A 29 -5.63 5.01 3.45
CA GLY A 29 -6.20 4.83 4.77
C GLY A 29 -7.69 4.52 4.75
N SER A 30 -8.54 5.52 4.87
CA SER A 30 -10.00 5.35 4.90
C SER A 30 -10.75 6.60 4.44
N LEU A 31 -12.09 6.50 4.37
CA LEU A 31 -12.95 7.64 4.10
C LEU A 31 -13.23 8.51 5.34
N LEU A 32 -12.80 8.08 6.53
CA LEU A 32 -12.90 8.83 7.77
C LEU A 32 -11.57 9.52 8.05
N GLY A 33 -11.46 10.79 7.69
CA GLY A 33 -10.25 11.60 7.75
C GLY A 33 -9.85 12.18 6.39
N VAL A 34 -8.83 13.03 6.40
CA VAL A 34 -8.13 13.47 5.18
C VAL A 34 -7.31 12.30 4.64
N GLU A 35 -7.36 12.04 3.35
CA GLU A 35 -6.60 10.94 2.74
C GLU A 35 -5.09 11.04 3.01
N ASN A 36 -4.41 9.89 3.14
CA ASN A 36 -2.97 9.80 3.40
C ASN A 36 -2.53 10.49 4.71
N THR A 37 -3.40 10.56 5.72
CA THR A 37 -3.08 11.14 7.02
C THR A 37 -3.24 10.13 8.15
N GLU A 38 -2.65 10.44 9.29
CA GLU A 38 -2.67 9.59 10.48
C GLU A 38 -4.08 9.14 10.86
N GLU A 39 -5.04 10.08 10.92
CA GLU A 39 -6.43 9.77 11.26
C GLU A 39 -7.07 8.80 10.27
N ALA A 40 -6.84 9.00 8.95
CA ALA A 40 -7.39 8.10 7.94
C ALA A 40 -6.82 6.68 8.05
N PHE A 41 -5.53 6.54 8.38
CA PHE A 41 -4.89 5.23 8.59
C PHE A 41 -5.42 4.54 9.85
N ILE A 42 -5.48 5.24 10.99
CA ILE A 42 -6.01 4.70 12.25
C ILE A 42 -7.47 4.25 12.06
N ASN A 43 -8.31 5.08 11.45
CA ASN A 43 -9.70 4.73 11.17
C ASN A 43 -9.83 3.53 10.21
N GLY A 44 -8.93 3.41 9.23
CA GLY A 44 -8.87 2.26 8.33
C GLY A 44 -8.64 0.95 9.09
N ALA A 45 -7.70 0.94 10.02
CA ALA A 45 -7.38 -0.22 10.83
C ALA A 45 -8.47 -0.52 11.86
N GLN A 46 -8.95 0.47 12.60
CA GLN A 46 -9.86 0.28 13.73
C GLN A 46 -11.32 0.12 13.34
N HIS A 47 -11.84 1.04 12.50
CA HIS A 47 -13.29 1.08 12.21
C HIS A 47 -13.69 0.19 11.03
N PHE A 48 -12.82 0.06 10.03
CA PHE A 48 -13.11 -0.76 8.85
C PHE A 48 -12.52 -2.16 8.93
N GLY A 49 -11.58 -2.40 9.83
CA GLY A 49 -10.94 -3.71 9.99
C GLY A 49 -10.17 -4.15 8.75
N TYR A 50 -9.59 -3.21 8.00
CA TYR A 50 -8.74 -3.52 6.86
C TYR A 50 -7.50 -4.29 7.33
N GLN A 51 -7.11 -5.31 6.55
CA GLN A 51 -5.91 -6.11 6.82
C GLN A 51 -4.64 -5.43 6.35
N GLY A 52 -4.75 -4.52 5.37
CA GLY A 52 -3.67 -3.68 4.88
C GLY A 52 -4.12 -2.23 4.76
N LEU A 53 -3.17 -1.32 4.81
CA LEU A 53 -3.37 0.09 4.54
C LEU A 53 -2.48 0.50 3.36
N GLU A 54 -3.02 1.24 2.43
CA GLU A 54 -2.25 1.77 1.32
C GLU A 54 -1.99 3.26 1.53
N CYS A 55 -0.76 3.68 1.20
CA CYS A 55 -0.35 5.07 1.15
C CYS A 55 0.39 5.40 -0.14
N ASP A 56 0.23 6.63 -0.63
CA ASP A 56 1.02 7.19 -1.71
C ASP A 56 2.28 7.86 -1.17
N VAL A 57 3.47 7.59 -1.72
CA VAL A 57 4.72 8.18 -1.25
C VAL A 57 5.20 9.30 -2.17
N LYS A 58 5.52 10.43 -1.57
CA LYS A 58 6.23 11.57 -2.15
C LYS A 58 7.46 11.91 -1.33
N THR A 59 8.36 12.69 -1.92
CA THR A 59 9.56 13.19 -1.25
C THR A 59 9.53 14.72 -1.17
N THR A 60 9.89 15.25 -0.02
CA THR A 60 10.00 16.69 0.23
C THR A 60 11.29 17.27 -0.32
N LYS A 61 11.44 18.60 -0.28
CA LYS A 61 12.66 19.30 -0.68
C LYS A 61 13.91 18.83 0.07
N ASP A 62 13.76 18.48 1.33
CA ASP A 62 14.81 17.97 2.23
C ASP A 62 14.91 16.44 2.25
N GLY A 63 14.28 15.76 1.25
CA GLY A 63 14.40 14.32 1.02
C GLY A 63 13.64 13.45 2.01
N GLN A 64 12.68 14.00 2.77
CA GLN A 64 11.85 13.22 3.66
C GLN A 64 10.71 12.52 2.92
N CYS A 65 10.41 11.27 3.28
CA CYS A 65 9.29 10.54 2.72
C CYS A 65 7.99 10.87 3.46
N ILE A 66 6.99 11.32 2.72
CA ILE A 66 5.66 11.67 3.23
C ILE A 66 4.56 10.90 2.51
N CYS A 67 3.41 10.77 3.16
CA CYS A 67 2.20 10.17 2.58
C CYS A 67 1.39 11.27 1.88
N TRP A 68 1.46 11.32 0.55
CA TRP A 68 0.68 12.26 -0.28
C TRP A 68 0.63 11.82 -1.74
N HIS A 69 -0.52 12.04 -2.41
CA HIS A 69 -0.72 11.56 -3.79
C HIS A 69 -0.17 12.52 -4.86
N ASP A 70 -0.53 13.80 -4.77
CA ASP A 70 -0.28 14.80 -5.84
C ASP A 70 1.11 15.45 -5.68
N ASN A 71 1.54 16.21 -6.68
CA ASN A 71 2.77 16.99 -6.59
C ASN A 71 2.58 18.29 -5.79
N ASP A 72 1.33 18.67 -5.51
CA ASP A 72 0.94 19.89 -4.81
C ASP A 72 -0.20 19.62 -3.81
N LEU A 73 -0.65 20.67 -3.12
CA LEU A 73 -1.75 20.61 -2.15
C LEU A 73 -3.08 21.15 -2.69
N LYS A 74 -3.25 21.30 -4.00
CA LYS A 74 -4.48 21.84 -4.61
C LYS A 74 -5.74 21.05 -4.26
N ARG A 75 -5.61 19.73 -4.14
CA ARG A 75 -6.71 18.83 -3.75
C ARG A 75 -7.37 19.21 -2.42
N VAL A 76 -6.64 19.89 -1.54
CA VAL A 76 -7.12 20.38 -0.24
C VAL A 76 -7.23 21.91 -0.20
N GLY A 77 -7.30 22.56 -1.38
CA GLY A 77 -7.56 23.99 -1.51
C GLY A 77 -6.36 24.90 -1.32
N ILE A 78 -5.13 24.38 -1.44
CA ILE A 78 -3.90 25.14 -1.21
C ILE A 78 -3.08 25.20 -2.52
N ASP A 79 -3.21 26.27 -3.27
CA ASP A 79 -2.71 26.37 -4.66
C ASP A 79 -1.20 26.57 -4.83
N SER A 80 -0.51 27.07 -3.82
CA SER A 80 0.87 27.59 -3.96
C SER A 80 1.95 26.69 -3.38
N VAL A 81 1.64 25.48 -2.92
CA VAL A 81 2.58 24.57 -2.25
C VAL A 81 2.91 23.39 -3.14
N LEU A 82 4.18 23.28 -3.57
CA LEU A 82 4.73 22.12 -4.28
C LEU A 82 5.51 21.27 -3.27
N ILE A 83 5.18 20.00 -3.20
CA ILE A 83 5.78 19.04 -2.24
C ILE A 83 7.31 19.00 -2.38
N ALA A 84 7.82 18.82 -3.60
CA ALA A 84 9.27 18.71 -3.86
C ALA A 84 10.06 20.02 -3.63
N GLU A 85 9.38 21.14 -3.45
CA GLU A 85 10.00 22.45 -3.20
C GLU A 85 9.86 22.92 -1.75
N THR A 86 9.15 22.14 -0.91
CA THR A 86 8.82 22.50 0.48
C THR A 86 9.44 21.48 1.44
N THR A 87 10.03 21.96 2.54
CA THR A 87 10.60 21.09 3.59
C THR A 87 9.50 20.43 4.41
N LEU A 88 9.82 19.30 5.06
CA LEU A 88 8.87 18.59 5.93
C LEU A 88 8.34 19.51 7.04
N ASP A 89 9.24 20.23 7.74
CA ASP A 89 8.86 21.16 8.82
C ASP A 89 7.82 22.18 8.35
N SER A 90 8.02 22.75 7.14
CA SER A 90 7.07 23.70 6.57
C SER A 90 5.75 23.04 6.21
N LEU A 91 5.77 21.83 5.64
CA LEU A 91 4.55 21.09 5.30
C LEU A 91 3.72 20.74 6.53
N GLN A 92 4.36 20.38 7.64
CA GLN A 92 3.68 20.02 8.89
C GLN A 92 3.01 21.21 9.61
N THR A 93 3.34 22.46 9.25
CA THR A 93 2.60 23.63 9.74
C THR A 93 1.28 23.88 9.02
N ILE A 94 1.04 23.20 7.88
CA ILE A 94 -0.12 23.41 7.03
C ILE A 94 -1.26 22.53 7.50
N THR A 95 -2.43 23.13 7.75
CA THR A 95 -3.67 22.39 8.00
C THR A 95 -4.29 21.97 6.67
N LEU A 96 -4.36 20.68 6.44
CA LEU A 96 -5.08 20.08 5.32
C LEU A 96 -6.57 19.99 5.66
N THR A 97 -7.44 20.28 4.70
CA THR A 97 -8.89 20.21 4.89
C THR A 97 -9.54 19.44 3.76
N GLN A 98 -10.38 18.45 4.08
CA GLN A 98 -11.14 17.69 3.10
C GLN A 98 -12.56 17.46 3.59
N THR A 99 -13.55 17.82 2.74
CA THR A 99 -14.97 17.58 3.03
C THR A 99 -15.45 16.34 2.28
N ARG A 100 -16.13 15.44 2.99
CA ARG A 100 -16.76 14.24 2.44
C ARG A 100 -18.13 14.06 3.05
N LYS A 101 -19.19 13.98 2.23
CA LYS A 101 -20.60 13.80 2.68
C LYS A 101 -20.95 14.74 3.84
N ASP A 102 -20.72 16.05 3.66
CA ASP A 102 -21.02 17.11 4.62
C ASP A 102 -20.19 17.10 5.94
N ILE A 103 -19.22 16.19 6.07
CA ILE A 103 -18.27 16.16 7.19
C ILE A 103 -16.94 16.73 6.70
N THR A 104 -16.45 17.74 7.41
CA THR A 104 -15.14 18.34 7.16
C THR A 104 -14.11 17.78 8.14
N TYR A 105 -13.06 17.21 7.58
CA TYR A 105 -11.91 16.68 8.30
C TYR A 105 -10.73 17.63 8.15
N THR A 106 -9.92 17.74 9.20
CA THR A 106 -8.66 18.48 9.19
C THR A 106 -7.53 17.62 9.69
N ALA A 107 -6.34 17.78 9.12
CA ALA A 107 -5.15 17.02 9.51
C ALA A 107 -3.88 17.79 9.13
N THR A 108 -2.72 17.24 9.43
CA THR A 108 -1.42 17.64 8.90
C THR A 108 -0.83 16.54 8.04
N ILE A 109 0.22 16.86 7.28
CA ILE A 109 0.97 15.86 6.48
C ILE A 109 1.47 14.75 7.41
N CYS A 110 1.20 13.50 7.03
CA CYS A 110 1.72 12.30 7.69
C CYS A 110 3.05 11.90 7.03
N THR A 111 4.06 11.57 7.84
CA THR A 111 5.31 10.97 7.35
C THR A 111 5.12 9.48 7.09
N VAL A 112 5.94 8.92 6.19
CA VAL A 112 5.97 7.45 6.00
C VAL A 112 6.42 6.74 7.28
N ASP A 113 7.31 7.34 8.06
CA ASP A 113 7.72 6.80 9.37
C ASP A 113 6.51 6.61 10.30
N ARG A 114 5.64 7.63 10.43
CA ARG A 114 4.42 7.55 11.26
C ARG A 114 3.39 6.55 10.71
N TYR A 115 3.23 6.49 9.39
CA TYR A 115 2.37 5.51 8.74
C TYR A 115 2.81 4.06 9.04
N LEU A 116 4.12 3.77 8.94
CA LEU A 116 4.66 2.44 9.24
C LEU A 116 4.51 2.09 10.73
N GLU A 117 4.70 3.05 11.63
CA GLU A 117 4.43 2.88 13.06
C GLU A 117 2.98 2.48 13.31
N ILE A 118 2.00 3.14 12.65
CA ILE A 118 0.58 2.78 12.70
C ILE A 118 0.35 1.37 12.19
N CYS A 119 0.94 1.00 11.04
CA CYS A 119 0.81 -0.36 10.51
C CYS A 119 1.30 -1.41 11.52
N LYS A 120 2.43 -1.16 12.19
CA LYS A 120 2.97 -2.05 13.22
C LYS A 120 2.07 -2.13 14.45
N GLU A 121 1.59 -0.97 14.95
CA GLU A 121 0.72 -0.88 16.12
C GLU A 121 -0.59 -1.66 15.92
N TYR A 122 -1.24 -1.47 14.77
CA TYR A 122 -2.53 -2.10 14.46
C TYR A 122 -2.42 -3.47 13.79
N LYS A 123 -1.19 -3.98 13.56
CA LYS A 123 -0.92 -5.28 12.93
C LYS A 123 -1.58 -5.42 11.55
N VAL A 124 -1.52 -4.37 10.77
CA VAL A 124 -1.95 -4.34 9.37
C VAL A 124 -0.72 -4.22 8.47
N PHE A 125 -0.73 -4.88 7.30
CA PHE A 125 0.42 -4.82 6.42
C PHE A 125 0.43 -3.52 5.60
N PRO A 126 1.62 -2.91 5.39
CA PRO A 126 1.74 -1.70 4.58
C PRO A 126 1.73 -2.01 3.08
N VAL A 127 0.97 -1.20 2.33
CA VAL A 127 1.03 -1.13 0.86
C VAL A 127 1.52 0.27 0.49
N VAL A 128 2.74 0.35 -0.02
CA VAL A 128 3.45 1.61 -0.27
C VAL A 128 3.45 1.87 -1.78
N GLU A 129 2.59 2.78 -2.25
CA GLU A 129 2.59 3.17 -3.64
C GLU A 129 3.65 4.24 -3.93
N LEU A 130 4.63 3.89 -4.75
CA LEU A 130 5.61 4.86 -5.22
C LEU A 130 5.00 5.70 -6.35
N LYS A 131 4.76 6.97 -6.06
CA LYS A 131 4.42 7.97 -7.06
C LYS A 131 5.71 8.55 -7.66
N TRP A 132 5.60 9.11 -8.87
CA TRP A 132 6.74 9.82 -9.44
C TRP A 132 7.17 10.95 -8.50
N ALA A 133 8.35 10.82 -7.90
CA ALA A 133 8.92 11.77 -6.96
C ALA A 133 10.43 11.90 -7.17
N THR A 134 11.03 12.97 -6.66
CA THR A 134 12.48 13.16 -6.66
C THR A 134 13.15 12.05 -5.87
N GLY A 135 14.16 11.40 -6.46
CA GLY A 135 14.87 10.30 -5.82
C GLY A 135 14.10 8.98 -5.73
N ILE A 136 12.83 8.91 -6.18
CA ILE A 136 12.03 7.69 -6.23
C ILE A 136 11.20 7.69 -7.53
N ASN A 137 11.83 7.29 -8.65
CA ASN A 137 11.17 7.17 -9.95
C ASN A 137 11.97 6.27 -10.91
N ASN A 138 11.46 6.02 -12.12
CA ASN A 138 12.09 5.13 -13.12
C ASN A 138 13.54 5.49 -13.50
N ASN A 139 13.97 6.72 -13.28
CA ASN A 139 15.29 7.21 -13.67
C ASN A 139 16.19 7.52 -12.47
N ASP A 140 15.61 7.59 -11.27
CA ASP A 140 16.30 7.98 -10.05
C ASP A 140 15.69 7.26 -8.84
N MET A 141 16.49 6.43 -8.18
CA MET A 141 16.11 5.68 -6.99
C MET A 141 17.02 6.00 -5.79
N THR A 142 17.67 7.18 -5.81
CA THR A 142 18.67 7.58 -4.79
C THR A 142 18.11 7.71 -3.39
N LEU A 143 16.80 8.01 -3.23
CA LEU A 143 16.14 8.10 -1.92
C LEU A 143 15.41 6.80 -1.52
N PHE A 144 15.36 5.78 -2.38
CA PHE A 144 14.73 4.50 -2.00
C PHE A 144 15.42 3.81 -0.82
N PRO A 145 16.77 3.83 -0.69
CA PRO A 145 17.42 3.29 0.52
C PRO A 145 16.93 3.93 1.83
N SER A 146 16.62 5.22 1.83
CA SER A 146 16.06 5.90 3.01
C SER A 146 14.64 5.43 3.32
N LEU A 147 13.79 5.24 2.29
CA LEU A 147 12.47 4.63 2.46
C LEU A 147 12.57 3.19 2.98
N TYR A 148 13.48 2.39 2.43
CA TYR A 148 13.71 1.02 2.88
C TYR A 148 14.16 0.98 4.35
N ALA A 149 15.06 1.89 4.76
CA ALA A 149 15.50 1.98 6.14
C ALA A 149 14.35 2.29 7.14
N LEU A 150 13.33 3.05 6.72
CA LEU A 150 12.12 3.24 7.52
C LEU A 150 11.33 1.96 7.66
N ILE A 151 11.15 1.19 6.58
CA ILE A 151 10.45 -0.10 6.61
C ILE A 151 11.19 -1.08 7.53
N GLU A 152 12.51 -1.15 7.42
CA GLU A 152 13.37 -2.00 8.24
C GLU A 152 13.34 -1.58 9.72
N LYS A 153 13.38 -0.27 10.03
CA LYS A 153 13.27 0.28 11.39
C LYS A 153 12.02 -0.22 12.13
N HIS A 154 10.90 -0.38 11.42
CA HIS A 154 9.64 -0.86 11.99
C HIS A 154 9.49 -2.39 11.92
N ASP A 155 10.49 -3.13 11.41
CA ASP A 155 10.45 -4.58 11.27
C ASP A 155 9.23 -5.05 10.45
N LEU A 156 9.03 -4.42 9.28
CA LEU A 156 7.90 -4.64 8.36
C LEU A 156 8.34 -5.07 6.95
N VAL A 157 9.60 -5.49 6.77
CA VAL A 157 10.15 -5.80 5.44
C VAL A 157 9.37 -6.92 4.73
N GLU A 158 9.08 -8.00 5.44
CA GLU A 158 8.40 -9.19 4.88
C GLU A 158 6.92 -8.93 4.57
N GLU A 159 6.28 -8.02 5.31
CA GLU A 159 4.87 -7.66 5.18
C GLU A 159 4.63 -6.55 4.17
N THR A 160 5.66 -5.75 3.87
CA THR A 160 5.50 -4.57 2.99
C THR A 160 5.34 -4.96 1.53
N VAL A 161 4.31 -4.39 0.92
CA VAL A 161 4.06 -4.46 -0.53
C VAL A 161 4.41 -3.12 -1.16
N ILE A 162 5.35 -3.12 -2.11
CA ILE A 162 5.65 -1.94 -2.93
C ILE A 162 4.77 -1.98 -4.18
N LEU A 163 3.97 -0.96 -4.37
CA LEU A 163 3.04 -0.79 -5.49
C LEU A 163 3.52 0.35 -6.38
N THR A 164 3.58 0.16 -7.69
CA THR A 164 3.83 1.27 -8.63
C THR A 164 3.55 0.88 -10.08
N SER A 165 3.28 1.87 -10.93
CA SER A 165 3.22 1.70 -12.39
C SER A 165 4.58 1.83 -13.09
N MET A 166 5.66 2.05 -12.34
CA MET A 166 7.02 2.30 -12.83
C MET A 166 7.84 1.01 -12.88
N ARG A 167 7.90 0.34 -14.04
CA ARG A 167 8.61 -0.95 -14.21
C ARG A 167 10.07 -0.90 -13.76
N LYS A 168 10.84 0.10 -14.20
CA LYS A 168 12.26 0.21 -13.86
C LYS A 168 12.51 0.37 -12.36
N SER A 169 11.59 1.04 -11.65
CA SER A 169 11.64 1.14 -10.19
C SER A 169 11.44 -0.23 -9.55
N LEU A 170 10.47 -1.03 -10.04
CA LEU A 170 10.27 -2.40 -9.55
C LEU A 170 11.46 -3.32 -9.88
N GLU A 171 12.05 -3.21 -11.06
CA GLU A 171 13.25 -3.95 -11.45
C GLU A 171 14.42 -3.63 -10.50
N TYR A 172 14.64 -2.34 -10.21
CA TYR A 172 15.62 -1.90 -9.21
C TYR A 172 15.36 -2.51 -7.84
N ILE A 173 14.10 -2.47 -7.37
CA ILE A 173 13.71 -2.98 -6.05
C ILE A 173 13.88 -4.50 -6.00
N ARG A 174 13.42 -5.24 -7.01
CA ARG A 174 13.57 -6.70 -7.05
C ARG A 174 15.03 -7.14 -7.09
N THR A 175 15.90 -6.33 -7.69
CA THR A 175 17.35 -6.61 -7.78
C THR A 175 18.05 -6.34 -6.43
N ASN A 176 17.74 -5.23 -5.76
CA ASN A 176 18.50 -4.77 -4.59
C ASN A 176 17.84 -5.08 -3.24
N TYR A 177 16.51 -5.30 -3.23
CA TYR A 177 15.68 -5.55 -2.04
C TYR A 177 14.71 -6.72 -2.28
N PRO A 178 15.22 -7.93 -2.56
CA PRO A 178 14.40 -9.07 -3.00
C PRO A 178 13.39 -9.55 -1.95
N GLN A 179 13.52 -9.16 -0.70
CA GLN A 179 12.60 -9.49 0.40
C GLN A 179 11.26 -8.77 0.27
N LEU A 180 11.26 -7.55 -0.32
CA LEU A 180 10.04 -6.78 -0.49
C LEU A 180 9.10 -7.43 -1.50
N GLN A 181 7.82 -7.46 -1.19
CA GLN A 181 6.80 -7.85 -2.15
C GLN A 181 6.56 -6.70 -3.13
N CYS A 182 6.40 -7.01 -4.42
CA CYS A 182 6.19 -6.01 -5.46
C CYS A 182 4.88 -6.24 -6.20
N GLN A 183 4.16 -5.15 -6.48
CA GLN A 183 2.95 -5.15 -7.33
C GLN A 183 3.08 -4.12 -8.44
N TYR A 184 2.86 -4.57 -9.67
CA TYR A 184 2.82 -3.70 -10.84
C TYR A 184 1.41 -3.17 -11.05
N LEU A 185 1.22 -1.84 -10.94
CA LEU A 185 -0.08 -1.17 -11.08
C LEU A 185 -0.40 -0.90 -12.54
N ARG A 186 -1.56 -1.39 -13.00
CA ARG A 186 -2.07 -1.17 -14.36
C ARG A 186 -3.56 -0.84 -14.37
N GLN A 187 -4.00 0.01 -15.28
CA GLN A 187 -5.41 0.18 -15.56
C GLN A 187 -5.95 -1.00 -16.39
N THR A 188 -5.23 -1.37 -17.44
CA THR A 188 -5.49 -2.54 -18.29
C THR A 188 -4.24 -3.39 -18.36
N VAL A 189 -4.40 -4.71 -18.46
CA VAL A 189 -3.31 -5.69 -18.47
C VAL A 189 -3.23 -6.36 -19.82
N LYS A 190 -2.03 -6.45 -20.38
CA LYS A 190 -1.67 -7.18 -21.59
C LYS A 190 -0.87 -8.42 -21.24
N ASP A 191 -0.74 -9.37 -22.18
CA ASP A 191 0.06 -10.58 -21.99
C ASP A 191 1.53 -10.26 -21.68
N GLU A 192 2.07 -9.20 -22.27
CA GLU A 192 3.41 -8.70 -21.96
C GLU A 192 3.59 -8.22 -20.52
N ASP A 193 2.52 -7.69 -19.89
CA ASP A 193 2.55 -7.27 -18.48
C ASP A 193 2.56 -8.51 -17.56
N VAL A 194 1.76 -9.53 -17.88
CA VAL A 194 1.73 -10.80 -17.13
C VAL A 194 3.10 -11.49 -17.21
N LYS A 195 3.65 -11.60 -18.44
CA LYS A 195 4.99 -12.17 -18.62
C LYS A 195 6.04 -11.42 -17.83
N TRP A 196 6.04 -10.09 -17.88
CA TRP A 196 7.00 -9.27 -17.15
C TRP A 196 6.86 -9.48 -15.63
N CYS A 197 5.64 -9.53 -15.09
CA CYS A 197 5.40 -9.80 -13.67
C CYS A 197 5.95 -11.19 -13.27
N TYR A 198 5.77 -12.20 -14.12
CA TYR A 198 6.33 -13.53 -13.90
C TYR A 198 7.86 -13.51 -13.89
N ASP A 199 8.48 -12.88 -14.89
CA ASP A 199 9.94 -12.80 -15.04
C ASP A 199 10.61 -12.08 -13.85
N TRP A 200 9.91 -11.10 -13.25
CA TRP A 200 10.41 -10.29 -12.13
C TRP A 200 9.85 -10.69 -10.76
N ASN A 201 9.12 -11.80 -10.66
CA ASN A 201 8.44 -12.22 -9.43
C ASN A 201 7.67 -11.08 -8.76
N ALA A 202 6.83 -10.39 -9.54
CA ALA A 202 5.95 -9.32 -9.11
C ALA A 202 4.49 -9.74 -9.27
N ASN A 203 3.65 -9.30 -8.36
CA ASN A 203 2.20 -9.42 -8.51
C ASN A 203 1.68 -8.31 -9.43
N ILE A 204 0.42 -8.44 -9.88
CA ILE A 204 -0.23 -7.41 -10.68
C ILE A 204 -1.39 -6.80 -9.90
N SER A 205 -1.49 -5.47 -9.95
CA SER A 205 -2.63 -4.72 -9.42
C SER A 205 -3.36 -4.06 -10.59
N ILE A 206 -4.66 -4.32 -10.69
CA ILE A 206 -5.48 -3.86 -11.82
C ILE A 206 -6.76 -3.20 -11.32
N GLN A 207 -7.24 -2.20 -12.06
CA GLN A 207 -8.53 -1.59 -11.81
C GLN A 207 -9.64 -2.65 -11.94
N HIS A 208 -10.47 -2.81 -10.90
CA HIS A 208 -11.48 -3.87 -10.79
C HIS A 208 -12.44 -3.96 -12.00
N ALA A 209 -12.80 -2.81 -12.61
CA ALA A 209 -13.66 -2.76 -13.80
C ALA A 209 -13.06 -3.47 -15.03
N ASN A 210 -11.75 -3.71 -15.03
CA ASN A 210 -11.02 -4.33 -16.14
C ASN A 210 -10.66 -5.80 -15.86
N ILE A 211 -11.11 -6.36 -14.73
CA ILE A 211 -10.92 -7.79 -14.42
C ILE A 211 -11.98 -8.61 -15.17
N ASN A 212 -11.54 -9.62 -15.90
CA ASN A 212 -12.40 -10.56 -16.59
C ASN A 212 -11.91 -12.00 -16.39
N LYS A 213 -12.75 -13.00 -16.78
CA LYS A 213 -12.42 -14.43 -16.59
C LYS A 213 -11.18 -14.87 -17.35
N GLU A 214 -10.92 -14.29 -18.52
CA GLU A 214 -9.74 -14.63 -19.33
C GLU A 214 -8.47 -14.20 -18.63
N LEU A 215 -8.46 -12.98 -18.06
CA LEU A 215 -7.32 -12.46 -17.31
C LEU A 215 -7.04 -13.26 -16.03
N VAL A 216 -8.08 -13.68 -15.32
CA VAL A 216 -7.95 -14.45 -14.06
C VAL A 216 -7.37 -15.85 -14.30
N ASN A 217 -7.51 -16.39 -15.51
CA ASN A 217 -7.03 -17.74 -15.87
C ASN A 217 -5.61 -17.73 -16.49
N LYS A 218 -4.96 -16.58 -16.63
CA LYS A 218 -3.58 -16.44 -17.10
C LYS A 218 -2.59 -16.43 -15.95
#